data_36cd98549c805c7601b8ce333a0be297
#
_entry.id   36cd98549c805c7601b8ce333a0be297
#
_cell.length_a   1.000
_cell.length_b   1.000
_cell.length_c   1.000
_cell.angle_alpha   90.00
_cell.angle_beta   90.00
_cell.angle_gamma   90.00
#
_symmetry.space_group_name_H-M   'P 1'
#
loop_
_entity.id
_entity.type
_entity.pdbx_description
1 polymer ?
#
loop_
_entity_poly.entity_id
_entity_poly.type
_entity_poly.pdbx_seq_one_letter_code
_entity_poly.pdbx_strand_id
1 'polypeptide(L)'
;MRRQLTVFVVLGALLASGCGGAKGADNADTSSAPDGTTATTAGGSDSSEAEGGAGKFGSIESPCGPGDAKVKADQAGAGADKLYIGVANDRTSIRNGLLKELFDGATGFAKWCNEQGGVAGLPVEVVDMDGKLFEIEGAMAKACTGVFAMVGGGYAQDNLIFTGKDGSDFHKCGMVAVPGFAVSTEFAEASDQIQAIPNPPHLKGVSHFEGLKSLYPDKIAKYGVAFGDLPSIVQNKDQTVATVKSVEGYGDPIEISYDPINQDFAVTAQQVIDKGLELVSYIGEPSGLSKFSQALKDQGWDGVITADANQYDSRLLAASGPAAVEGVTVRSNMHPFEEADEWPATKQFMEIMDVNVDGWEHAVLAIQAFSSTLLFATLAKQCSEDGEITRECIMEKGLEVHDWDGGGLHSSGDPGANTPGSCSMIVHVENGTWTRLYPEVGSDDDDGDGFHCGEVVEVTGNFGEGNQESSVLGTWPVKTS
;
A
#
# COMPACT_ATOMS: atom_id res chain seq x y z
N MET A 1 33.11 43.14 -21.92
CA MET A 1 32.96 42.91 -23.37
C MET A 1 31.60 42.26 -23.62
N ARG A 2 30.71 43.02 -24.24
CA ARG A 2 29.36 42.58 -24.66
C ARG A 2 29.50 41.62 -25.83
N ARG A 3 28.75 40.53 -25.86
CA ARG A 3 28.31 39.86 -27.09
C ARG A 3 26.87 39.41 -26.98
N GLN A 4 26.16 39.76 -28.01
CA GLN A 4 24.71 39.83 -28.21
C GLN A 4 24.05 38.49 -28.47
N LEU A 5 22.78 38.48 -28.10
CA LEU A 5 21.75 37.54 -28.55
C LEU A 5 21.65 37.50 -30.07
N THR A 6 21.29 36.33 -30.59
CA THR A 6 20.60 36.22 -31.86
C THR A 6 19.43 35.24 -31.70
N VAL A 7 18.23 35.79 -31.81
CA VAL A 7 16.93 35.11 -31.87
C VAL A 7 16.68 34.72 -33.34
N PHE A 8 16.32 33.45 -33.58
CA PHE A 8 15.66 33.03 -34.82
C PHE A 8 14.23 32.63 -34.56
N VAL A 9 13.33 33.45 -35.05
CA VAL A 9 11.89 33.18 -35.26
C VAL A 9 11.74 32.57 -36.63
N VAL A 10 11.09 31.40 -36.74
CA VAL A 10 10.55 30.89 -37.99
C VAL A 10 9.06 30.68 -37.82
N LEU A 11 8.35 31.52 -38.55
CA LEU A 11 6.91 31.48 -38.82
C LEU A 11 6.65 30.61 -40.07
N GLY A 12 5.55 29.89 -40.13
CA GLY A 12 4.98 29.33 -41.38
C GLY A 12 4.06 28.18 -41.04
N ALA A 13 2.89 28.24 -41.13
CA ALA A 13 1.77 28.66 -42.02
C ALA A 13 0.81 27.46 -42.16
N LEU A 14 -0.43 27.77 -41.89
CA LEU A 14 -1.63 26.95 -42.06
C LEU A 14 -1.85 26.50 -43.54
N LEU A 15 -2.43 25.32 -43.73
CA LEU A 15 -3.38 25.05 -44.80
C LEU A 15 -4.50 24.15 -44.33
N ALA A 16 -5.72 24.66 -44.44
CA ALA A 16 -6.98 23.99 -44.26
C ALA A 16 -7.52 23.59 -45.67
N SER A 17 -8.20 22.47 -45.72
CA SER A 17 -9.27 22.13 -46.72
C SER A 17 -9.81 20.75 -46.29
N GLY A 18 -11.11 20.43 -46.18
CA GLY A 18 -12.27 20.99 -46.80
C GLY A 18 -13.24 19.85 -47.09
N CYS A 19 -14.40 19.89 -46.45
CA CYS A 19 -15.77 19.46 -46.82
C CYS A 19 -16.06 18.30 -47.79
N GLY A 20 -17.12 17.56 -47.41
CA GLY A 20 -18.11 16.85 -48.24
C GLY A 20 -18.66 15.61 -47.53
N GLY A 21 -19.85 15.41 -47.11
CA GLY A 21 -21.19 15.94 -47.35
C GLY A 21 -22.03 15.07 -48.32
N ALA A 22 -23.01 14.25 -47.81
CA ALA A 22 -24.31 13.89 -48.40
C ALA A 22 -24.87 12.66 -47.63
N LYS A 23 -25.98 12.67 -46.94
CA LYS A 23 -27.43 12.75 -47.20
C LYS A 23 -28.04 11.64 -48.05
N GLY A 24 -29.09 11.01 -47.43
CA GLY A 24 -30.24 10.35 -48.05
C GLY A 24 -30.59 9.08 -47.33
N ALA A 25 -31.60 8.98 -46.55
CA ALA A 25 -33.05 9.18 -46.57
C ALA A 25 -33.81 7.85 -46.86
N ASP A 26 -34.64 7.51 -45.82
CA ASP A 26 -36.02 6.98 -45.87
C ASP A 26 -36.34 5.63 -46.50
N ASN A 27 -36.99 4.71 -45.79
CA ASN A 27 -38.43 4.52 -45.62
C ASN A 27 -38.73 3.23 -44.85
N ALA A 28 -39.45 3.25 -43.80
CA ALA A 28 -40.80 2.79 -43.43
C ALA A 28 -41.36 1.58 -44.23
N ASP A 29 -41.82 0.49 -43.63
CA ASP A 29 -43.20 0.29 -43.16
C ASP A 29 -43.50 -1.16 -42.73
N THR A 30 -44.28 -1.26 -41.64
CA THR A 30 -45.41 -2.10 -41.32
C THR A 30 -45.32 -3.63 -41.20
N SER A 31 -45.67 -4.03 -40.01
CA SER A 31 -46.84 -4.79 -39.58
C SER A 31 -46.72 -6.28 -39.30
N SER A 32 -47.28 -6.58 -38.12
CA SER A 32 -48.13 -7.68 -37.65
C SER A 32 -47.44 -8.91 -37.06
N ALA A 33 -47.74 -9.05 -35.76
CA ALA A 33 -47.81 -10.32 -35.06
C ALA A 33 -49.02 -11.17 -35.57
N PRO A 34 -49.12 -12.46 -35.28
CA PRO A 34 -49.50 -12.93 -33.93
C PRO A 34 -48.95 -14.31 -33.51
N ASP A 35 -49.03 -14.50 -32.16
CA ASP A 35 -49.32 -15.71 -31.36
C ASP A 35 -48.83 -17.09 -31.79
N GLY A 36 -48.27 -17.78 -30.73
CA GLY A 36 -48.38 -19.22 -30.65
C GLY A 36 -47.34 -19.99 -29.86
N THR A 37 -47.53 -20.06 -28.54
CA THR A 37 -47.43 -21.26 -27.68
C THR A 37 -46.16 -22.13 -27.59
N THR A 38 -45.61 -22.14 -26.36
CA THR A 38 -45.01 -23.25 -25.60
C THR A 38 -44.10 -24.29 -26.25
N ALA A 39 -42.88 -24.38 -25.69
CA ALA A 39 -42.41 -25.63 -25.02
C ALA A 39 -41.02 -25.44 -24.36
N THR A 40 -40.98 -25.78 -23.12
CA THR A 40 -39.90 -26.05 -22.18
C THR A 40 -38.81 -26.94 -22.76
N THR A 41 -37.55 -26.62 -22.57
CA THR A 41 -36.53 -27.56 -22.06
C THR A 41 -35.32 -26.86 -21.50
N ALA A 42 -34.91 -27.33 -20.35
CA ALA A 42 -33.81 -26.89 -19.51
C ALA A 42 -32.46 -27.11 -20.14
N GLY A 43 -31.57 -26.18 -19.83
CA GLY A 43 -30.13 -26.30 -20.04
C GLY A 43 -29.47 -25.18 -19.22
N GLY A 44 -29.33 -25.44 -17.92
CA GLY A 44 -28.63 -24.51 -17.03
C GLY A 44 -27.14 -24.50 -17.36
N SER A 45 -26.62 -23.33 -17.56
CA SER A 45 -25.24 -22.99 -17.27
C SER A 45 -25.33 -21.97 -16.13
N ASP A 46 -25.08 -22.42 -14.91
CA ASP A 46 -24.84 -21.56 -13.77
C ASP A 46 -23.59 -20.74 -14.06
N SER A 47 -23.77 -19.53 -14.53
CA SER A 47 -22.86 -18.46 -14.26
C SER A 47 -23.24 -17.96 -12.88
N SER A 48 -22.45 -18.29 -11.86
CA SER A 48 -22.53 -17.67 -10.55
C SER A 48 -22.20 -16.19 -10.73
N GLU A 49 -23.22 -15.37 -10.99
CA GLU A 49 -23.18 -13.96 -10.71
C GLU A 49 -22.92 -13.85 -9.20
N ALA A 50 -21.78 -13.25 -8.83
CA ALA A 50 -21.52 -12.86 -7.47
C ALA A 50 -22.69 -11.97 -7.03
N GLU A 51 -23.54 -12.46 -6.12
CA GLU A 51 -24.53 -11.65 -5.43
C GLU A 51 -23.83 -10.64 -4.51
N GLY A 52 -23.18 -9.62 -5.09
CA GLY A 52 -22.68 -8.46 -4.37
C GLY A 52 -23.83 -7.53 -4.08
N GLY A 53 -24.30 -7.48 -2.84
CA GLY A 53 -25.15 -6.37 -2.39
C GLY A 53 -24.43 -5.04 -2.66
N ALA A 54 -25.17 -3.99 -3.04
CA ALA A 54 -24.59 -2.69 -3.32
C ALA A 54 -23.65 -2.25 -2.18
N GLY A 55 -22.39 -1.96 -2.51
CA GLY A 55 -21.37 -1.48 -1.59
C GLY A 55 -20.65 -2.55 -0.76
N LYS A 56 -20.85 -3.85 -0.99
CA LYS A 56 -20.06 -4.92 -0.37
C LYS A 56 -18.67 -5.00 -0.98
N PHE A 57 -17.65 -5.20 -0.15
CA PHE A 57 -16.29 -5.43 -0.61
C PHE A 57 -15.76 -6.76 -0.04
N GLY A 58 -15.41 -7.68 -0.91
CA GLY A 58 -14.95 -9.02 -0.50
C GLY A 58 -15.91 -9.67 0.49
N SER A 59 -15.40 -10.10 1.64
CA SER A 59 -16.18 -10.67 2.75
C SER A 59 -16.84 -9.59 3.63
N ILE A 60 -16.47 -8.30 3.51
CA ILE A 60 -16.91 -7.21 4.40
C ILE A 60 -18.26 -6.68 3.95
N GLU A 61 -19.23 -6.69 4.87
CA GLU A 61 -20.49 -5.99 4.70
C GLU A 61 -20.22 -4.49 4.50
N SER A 62 -20.91 -3.89 3.53
CA SER A 62 -20.58 -2.56 3.04
C SER A 62 -20.48 -1.49 4.13
N PRO A 63 -19.33 -0.83 4.30
CA PRO A 63 -19.24 0.38 5.10
C PRO A 63 -19.86 1.59 4.38
N CYS A 64 -20.12 1.46 3.08
CA CYS A 64 -20.62 2.52 2.21
C CYS A 64 -22.10 2.34 1.90
N GLY A 65 -22.85 3.43 1.94
CA GLY A 65 -24.29 3.43 1.66
C GLY A 65 -24.97 4.70 2.13
N PRO A 66 -26.26 4.86 1.81
CA PRO A 66 -27.04 6.02 2.24
C PRO A 66 -27.21 6.03 3.76
N GLY A 67 -27.37 7.23 4.33
CA GLY A 67 -27.61 7.44 5.76
C GLY A 67 -27.66 8.93 6.08
N ASP A 68 -27.63 9.25 7.37
CA ASP A 68 -27.69 10.61 7.91
C ASP A 68 -26.60 10.84 8.98
N ALA A 69 -25.47 10.14 8.86
CA ALA A 69 -24.34 10.27 9.75
C ALA A 69 -23.83 11.71 9.85
N LYS A 70 -23.27 12.02 11.00
CA LYS A 70 -22.69 13.36 11.28
C LYS A 70 -21.32 13.18 11.90
N VAL A 71 -20.43 14.08 11.53
CA VAL A 71 -19.13 14.23 12.18
C VAL A 71 -19.25 15.25 13.29
N LYS A 72 -18.63 15.02 14.44
CA LYS A 72 -18.55 15.98 15.54
C LYS A 72 -17.94 17.29 15.05
N ALA A 73 -18.65 18.39 15.26
CA ALA A 73 -18.40 19.66 14.58
C ALA A 73 -17.00 20.24 14.82
N ASP A 74 -16.44 20.06 16.01
CA ASP A 74 -15.09 20.53 16.37
C ASP A 74 -13.95 19.61 15.84
N GLN A 75 -14.30 18.47 15.27
CA GLN A 75 -13.37 17.51 14.65
C GLN A 75 -13.57 17.39 13.13
N ALA A 76 -14.54 18.10 12.57
CA ALA A 76 -14.97 17.93 11.18
C ALA A 76 -13.98 18.45 10.12
N GLY A 77 -12.83 18.96 10.51
CA GLY A 77 -11.84 19.48 9.57
C GLY A 77 -12.39 20.68 8.76
N ALA A 78 -12.38 20.57 7.43
CA ALA A 78 -12.83 21.64 6.54
C ALA A 78 -14.35 21.89 6.55
N GLY A 79 -15.15 20.93 7.05
CA GLY A 79 -16.62 21.05 7.12
C GLY A 79 -17.27 19.77 7.62
N ALA A 80 -18.55 19.87 8.03
CA ALA A 80 -19.32 18.75 8.57
C ALA A 80 -20.24 18.07 7.53
N ASP A 81 -20.18 18.51 6.29
CA ASP A 81 -20.97 17.99 5.16
C ASP A 81 -20.32 16.80 4.46
N LYS A 82 -19.07 16.51 4.79
CA LYS A 82 -18.27 15.42 4.25
C LYS A 82 -17.35 14.85 5.33
N LEU A 83 -16.87 13.64 5.07
CA LEU A 83 -15.82 13.01 5.86
C LEU A 83 -14.47 13.31 5.20
N TYR A 84 -13.78 14.37 5.61
CA TYR A 84 -12.49 14.77 5.08
C TYR A 84 -11.38 13.89 5.63
N ILE A 85 -10.68 13.17 4.76
CA ILE A 85 -9.53 12.34 5.12
C ILE A 85 -8.25 12.88 4.49
N GLY A 86 -7.17 12.98 5.28
CA GLY A 86 -5.85 13.36 4.80
C GLY A 86 -5.06 12.14 4.34
N VAL A 87 -4.57 12.14 3.11
CA VAL A 87 -3.76 11.05 2.59
C VAL A 87 -2.30 11.50 2.49
N ALA A 88 -1.48 11.01 3.42
CA ALA A 88 -0.04 11.24 3.44
C ALA A 88 0.64 10.58 2.23
N ASN A 89 1.57 11.29 1.61
CA ASN A 89 2.39 10.78 0.52
C ASN A 89 3.59 11.71 0.29
N ASP A 90 4.52 11.29 -0.58
CA ASP A 90 5.72 12.06 -0.96
C ASP A 90 5.85 12.22 -2.48
N ARG A 91 4.73 12.18 -3.21
CA ARG A 91 4.69 12.00 -4.68
C ARG A 91 5.29 13.13 -5.49
N THR A 92 5.32 14.38 -4.97
CA THR A 92 5.95 15.51 -5.66
C THR A 92 7.33 15.87 -5.09
N SER A 93 7.98 14.90 -4.43
CA SER A 93 9.33 15.06 -3.88
C SER A 93 10.40 15.05 -4.97
N ILE A 94 11.67 15.22 -4.58
CA ILE A 94 12.83 14.99 -5.45
C ILE A 94 12.84 13.57 -6.05
N ARG A 95 12.16 12.63 -5.40
CA ARG A 95 11.85 11.28 -5.90
C ARG A 95 10.42 11.26 -6.45
N ASN A 96 10.23 11.83 -7.62
CA ASN A 96 8.91 11.98 -8.24
C ASN A 96 8.15 10.65 -8.31
N GLY A 97 6.91 10.67 -7.84
CA GLY A 97 6.04 9.49 -7.77
C GLY A 97 6.22 8.65 -6.49
N LEU A 98 7.09 9.03 -5.55
CA LEU A 98 7.29 8.29 -4.30
C LEU A 98 5.98 8.25 -3.50
N LEU A 99 5.53 7.04 -3.17
CA LEU A 99 4.29 6.77 -2.41
C LEU A 99 3.00 7.34 -3.07
N LYS A 100 3.02 7.55 -4.40
CA LYS A 100 1.82 7.95 -5.17
C LYS A 100 0.71 6.91 -5.05
N GLU A 101 1.06 5.66 -5.04
CA GLU A 101 0.17 4.51 -4.94
C GLU A 101 -0.69 4.51 -3.67
N LEU A 102 -0.19 5.07 -2.57
CA LEU A 102 -0.99 5.28 -1.36
C LEU A 102 -2.13 6.28 -1.61
N PHE A 103 -1.80 7.39 -2.27
CA PHE A 103 -2.81 8.38 -2.63
C PHE A 103 -3.85 7.82 -3.61
N ASP A 104 -3.40 7.02 -4.57
CA ASP A 104 -4.26 6.38 -5.56
C ASP A 104 -5.22 5.38 -4.91
N GLY A 105 -4.73 4.49 -4.04
CA GLY A 105 -5.55 3.48 -3.36
C GLY A 105 -6.65 4.10 -2.48
N ALA A 106 -6.30 5.11 -1.67
CA ALA A 106 -7.28 5.84 -0.87
C ALA A 106 -8.28 6.61 -1.73
N THR A 107 -7.84 7.19 -2.86
CA THR A 107 -8.72 7.90 -3.81
C THR A 107 -9.67 6.93 -4.50
N GLY A 108 -9.19 5.75 -4.93
CA GLY A 108 -10.01 4.71 -5.54
C GLY A 108 -11.13 4.26 -4.61
N PHE A 109 -10.80 3.96 -3.34
CA PHE A 109 -11.79 3.64 -2.33
C PHE A 109 -12.81 4.76 -2.13
N ALA A 110 -12.35 6.00 -1.94
CA ALA A 110 -13.25 7.13 -1.65
C ALA A 110 -14.26 7.37 -2.78
N LYS A 111 -13.83 7.30 -4.04
CA LYS A 111 -14.73 7.45 -5.19
C LYS A 111 -15.74 6.31 -5.27
N TRP A 112 -15.29 5.07 -5.17
CA TRP A 112 -16.16 3.90 -5.15
C TRP A 112 -17.19 3.98 -4.01
N CYS A 113 -16.75 4.34 -2.79
CA CYS A 113 -17.63 4.49 -1.63
C CYS A 113 -18.68 5.60 -1.84
N ASN A 114 -18.28 6.71 -2.45
CA ASN A 114 -19.18 7.81 -2.75
C ASN A 114 -20.27 7.43 -3.77
N GLU A 115 -19.94 6.59 -4.75
CA GLU A 115 -20.91 6.02 -5.69
C GLU A 115 -21.95 5.14 -5.00
N GLN A 116 -21.58 4.51 -3.88
CA GLN A 116 -22.48 3.71 -3.06
C GLN A 116 -23.29 4.57 -2.06
N GLY A 117 -23.06 5.88 -1.98
CA GLY A 117 -23.75 6.80 -1.08
C GLY A 117 -22.90 7.37 0.06
N GLY A 118 -21.59 7.13 0.07
CA GLY A 118 -20.66 7.58 1.10
C GLY A 118 -20.69 6.70 2.36
N VAL A 119 -19.97 7.08 3.39
CA VAL A 119 -19.97 6.39 4.69
C VAL A 119 -21.23 6.81 5.47
N ALA A 120 -22.21 5.92 5.54
CA ALA A 120 -23.51 6.19 6.15
C ALA A 120 -24.11 7.54 5.71
N GLY A 121 -24.03 7.86 4.41
CA GLY A 121 -24.55 9.09 3.82
C GLY A 121 -23.54 10.24 3.73
N LEU A 122 -22.40 10.18 4.38
CA LEU A 122 -21.35 11.21 4.30
C LEU A 122 -20.39 10.91 3.13
N PRO A 123 -20.28 11.78 2.12
CA PRO A 123 -19.26 11.65 1.10
C PRO A 123 -17.84 11.70 1.71
N VAL A 124 -16.95 10.82 1.25
CA VAL A 124 -15.54 10.84 1.62
C VAL A 124 -14.79 11.80 0.70
N GLU A 125 -14.10 12.78 1.27
CA GLU A 125 -13.30 13.76 0.55
C GLU A 125 -11.81 13.53 0.86
N VAL A 126 -11.04 13.16 -0.16
CA VAL A 126 -9.59 12.97 -0.05
C VAL A 126 -8.87 14.31 -0.12
N VAL A 127 -8.11 14.62 0.90
CA VAL A 127 -7.27 15.82 0.98
C VAL A 127 -5.80 15.40 0.86
N ASP A 128 -5.13 15.94 -0.15
CA ASP A 128 -3.73 15.65 -0.41
C ASP A 128 -2.82 16.24 0.67
N MET A 129 -2.08 15.38 1.34
CA MET A 129 -1.09 15.71 2.38
C MET A 129 0.31 15.32 1.92
N ASP A 130 0.71 15.83 0.74
CA ASP A 130 2.05 15.61 0.16
C ASP A 130 3.13 16.26 1.01
N GLY A 131 3.95 15.44 1.65
CA GLY A 131 5.08 15.84 2.52
C GLY A 131 6.37 16.12 1.76
N LYS A 132 6.40 15.83 0.45
CA LYS A 132 7.53 16.04 -0.45
C LYS A 132 8.88 15.56 0.12
N LEU A 133 8.82 14.52 0.90
CA LEU A 133 9.91 13.87 1.62
C LEU A 133 10.46 14.68 2.82
N PHE A 134 10.47 16.01 2.75
CA PHE A 134 11.07 16.87 3.77
C PHE A 134 10.19 18.05 4.24
N GLU A 135 8.94 18.15 3.74
CA GLU A 135 7.99 19.21 4.09
C GLU A 135 6.80 18.70 4.93
N ILE A 136 6.99 17.60 5.66
CA ILE A 136 5.94 16.88 6.40
C ILE A 136 5.29 17.78 7.47
N GLU A 137 6.06 18.64 8.14
CA GLU A 137 5.54 19.59 9.14
C GLU A 137 4.42 20.48 8.56
N GLY A 138 4.62 20.99 7.34
CA GLY A 138 3.61 21.81 6.66
C GLY A 138 2.34 21.02 6.31
N ALA A 139 2.49 19.77 5.90
CA ALA A 139 1.37 18.87 5.63
C ALA A 139 0.58 18.57 6.90
N MET A 140 1.26 18.36 8.04
CA MET A 140 0.62 18.10 9.34
C MET A 140 -0.11 19.33 9.88
N ALA A 141 0.46 20.52 9.77
CA ALA A 141 -0.21 21.75 10.15
C ALA A 141 -1.51 21.96 9.34
N LYS A 142 -1.49 21.61 8.06
CA LYS A 142 -2.68 21.60 7.19
C LYS A 142 -3.69 20.53 7.63
N ALA A 143 -3.23 19.34 7.97
CA ALA A 143 -4.08 18.25 8.40
C ALA A 143 -4.88 18.61 9.67
N CYS A 144 -4.23 19.21 10.68
CA CYS A 144 -4.85 19.58 11.94
C CYS A 144 -6.13 20.43 11.81
N THR A 145 -6.22 21.22 10.76
CA THR A 145 -7.36 22.13 10.51
C THR A 145 -8.23 21.72 9.33
N GLY A 146 -7.73 20.82 8.48
CA GLY A 146 -8.36 20.50 7.21
C GLY A 146 -9.05 19.15 7.13
N VAL A 147 -8.70 18.20 8.02
CA VAL A 147 -9.24 16.84 7.92
C VAL A 147 -9.73 16.31 9.26
N PHE A 148 -10.60 15.31 9.19
CA PHE A 148 -11.08 14.56 10.35
C PHE A 148 -10.00 13.59 10.84
N ALA A 149 -9.37 12.84 9.94
CA ALA A 149 -8.35 11.84 10.25
C ALA A 149 -7.32 11.75 9.11
N MET A 150 -6.13 11.20 9.41
CA MET A 150 -5.15 10.80 8.41
C MET A 150 -5.40 9.33 8.06
N VAL A 151 -5.69 9.01 6.79
CA VAL A 151 -6.17 7.68 6.38
C VAL A 151 -5.49 7.23 5.09
N GLY A 152 -5.10 5.96 5.03
CA GLY A 152 -4.61 5.29 3.82
C GLY A 152 -3.22 5.72 3.34
N GLY A 153 -2.67 6.77 3.93
CA GLY A 153 -1.38 7.34 3.52
C GLY A 153 -0.19 6.89 4.35
N GLY A 154 0.98 7.42 4.02
CA GLY A 154 2.23 7.27 4.74
C GLY A 154 3.33 8.15 4.15
N TYR A 155 4.40 8.36 4.91
CA TYR A 155 5.60 9.10 4.48
C TYR A 155 6.83 8.20 4.55
N ALA A 156 7.80 8.44 3.68
CA ALA A 156 9.08 7.75 3.75
C ALA A 156 9.93 8.19 4.95
N GLN A 157 9.66 9.38 5.50
CA GLN A 157 10.32 9.96 6.68
C GLN A 157 9.28 10.27 7.75
N ASP A 158 8.59 9.25 8.24
CA ASP A 158 7.50 9.36 9.23
C ASP A 158 7.98 9.40 10.69
N ASN A 159 9.29 9.38 10.93
CA ASN A 159 9.88 9.39 12.27
C ASN A 159 10.10 10.77 12.89
N LEU A 160 9.70 11.84 12.21
CA LEU A 160 9.94 13.20 12.67
C LEU A 160 8.73 13.76 13.42
N ILE A 161 8.23 14.89 12.96
CA ILE A 161 7.18 15.69 13.61
C ILE A 161 5.80 15.03 13.47
N PHE A 162 5.64 14.20 12.43
CA PHE A 162 4.37 13.55 12.10
C PHE A 162 3.89 12.56 13.17
N THR A 163 4.77 11.93 13.87
CA THR A 163 4.50 10.69 14.62
C THR A 163 3.86 10.89 15.97
N GLY A 164 3.35 12.05 16.24
CA GLY A 164 2.75 12.27 17.51
C GLY A 164 3.73 12.30 18.68
N LYS A 165 5.02 12.60 18.49
CA LYS A 165 5.92 12.91 19.61
C LYS A 165 5.34 14.05 20.45
N ASP A 166 5.60 14.00 21.78
CA ASP A 166 5.16 15.05 22.69
C ASP A 166 5.50 16.45 22.13
N GLY A 167 4.49 17.27 22.08
CA GLY A 167 4.59 18.60 21.51
C GLY A 167 4.55 18.68 19.98
N SER A 168 4.42 17.57 19.24
CA SER A 168 4.14 17.61 17.79
C SER A 168 2.78 18.21 17.47
N ASP A 169 2.60 18.65 16.23
CA ASP A 169 1.31 19.19 15.79
C ASP A 169 0.23 18.11 15.75
N PHE A 170 0.60 16.87 15.48
CA PHE A 170 -0.28 15.71 15.51
C PHE A 170 -0.94 15.53 16.87
N HIS A 171 -0.18 15.51 17.96
CA HIS A 171 -0.70 15.41 19.33
C HIS A 171 -1.48 16.64 19.74
N LYS A 172 -0.99 17.83 19.42
CA LYS A 172 -1.65 19.09 19.80
C LYS A 172 -3.05 19.24 19.23
N CYS A 173 -3.29 18.73 18.03
CA CYS A 173 -4.60 18.81 17.39
C CYS A 173 -5.48 17.57 17.59
N GLY A 174 -5.00 16.56 18.34
CA GLY A 174 -5.74 15.31 18.58
C GLY A 174 -6.07 14.56 17.29
N MET A 175 -5.15 14.57 16.33
CA MET A 175 -5.32 13.84 15.08
C MET A 175 -5.25 12.34 15.34
N VAL A 176 -6.07 11.58 14.62
CA VAL A 176 -6.01 10.12 14.60
C VAL A 176 -5.61 9.64 13.21
N ALA A 177 -4.99 8.47 13.12
CA ALA A 177 -4.57 7.89 11.86
C ALA A 177 -4.99 6.43 11.71
N VAL A 178 -5.38 6.08 10.47
CA VAL A 178 -5.47 4.70 9.99
C VAL A 178 -4.56 4.61 8.75
N PRO A 179 -3.22 4.50 8.98
CA PRO A 179 -2.25 4.62 7.90
C PRO A 179 -2.25 3.41 6.97
N GLY A 180 -1.93 3.65 5.71
CA GLY A 180 -1.64 2.60 4.74
C GLY A 180 -0.22 2.07 4.85
N PHE A 181 0.69 2.89 5.38
CA PHE A 181 2.11 2.56 5.47
C PHE A 181 2.75 3.25 6.66
N ALA A 182 3.48 2.50 7.48
CA ALA A 182 4.28 3.00 8.59
C ALA A 182 5.69 2.41 8.50
N VAL A 183 6.72 3.25 8.61
CA VAL A 183 8.14 2.88 8.45
C VAL A 183 8.88 2.97 9.77
N SER A 184 8.77 4.10 10.45
CA SER A 184 9.50 4.33 11.70
C SER A 184 8.82 3.69 12.91
N THR A 185 9.61 3.40 13.93
CA THR A 185 9.11 2.96 15.25
C THR A 185 8.20 4.01 15.86
N GLU A 186 8.58 5.28 15.76
CA GLU A 186 7.82 6.39 16.31
C GLU A 186 6.39 6.42 15.78
N PHE A 187 6.20 6.13 14.50
CA PHE A 187 4.87 6.09 13.90
C PHE A 187 4.19 4.74 14.08
N ALA A 188 4.90 3.63 13.87
CA ALA A 188 4.33 2.29 14.01
C ALA A 188 3.83 1.98 15.45
N GLU A 189 4.35 2.68 16.45
CA GLU A 189 3.91 2.60 17.85
C GLU A 189 3.31 3.92 18.37
N ALA A 190 2.76 4.75 17.49
CA ALA A 190 2.06 5.96 17.92
C ALA A 190 0.71 5.62 18.56
N SER A 191 0.39 6.32 19.66
CA SER A 191 -0.83 6.07 20.46
C SER A 191 -2.14 6.36 19.72
N ASP A 192 -2.11 7.28 18.76
CA ASP A 192 -3.31 7.77 18.09
C ASP A 192 -3.49 7.16 16.69
N GLN A 193 -3.09 5.90 16.50
CA GLN A 193 -3.21 5.23 15.22
C GLN A 193 -3.69 3.78 15.35
N ILE A 194 -4.37 3.31 14.32
CA ILE A 194 -4.75 1.90 14.11
C ILE A 194 -4.23 1.51 12.72
N GLN A 195 -3.30 0.57 12.64
CA GLN A 195 -2.80 0.05 11.36
C GLN A 195 -3.68 -1.10 10.87
N ALA A 196 -4.24 -0.99 9.68
CA ALA A 196 -4.97 -2.10 9.05
C ALA A 196 -4.03 -3.29 8.79
N ILE A 197 -2.77 -3.00 8.49
CA ILE A 197 -1.71 -3.99 8.33
C ILE A 197 -0.59 -3.61 9.31
N PRO A 198 -0.62 -4.14 10.53
CA PRO A 198 0.32 -3.76 11.57
C PRO A 198 1.77 -4.09 11.21
N ASN A 199 2.67 -3.14 11.52
CA ASN A 199 4.11 -3.30 11.34
C ASN A 199 4.88 -2.82 12.58
N PRO A 200 4.61 -3.37 13.78
CA PRO A 200 5.31 -2.96 14.98
C PRO A 200 6.80 -3.33 14.91
N PRO A 201 7.70 -2.54 15.56
CA PRO A 201 9.14 -2.75 15.46
C PRO A 201 9.62 -4.00 16.19
N HIS A 202 8.95 -4.39 17.28
CA HIS A 202 9.40 -5.47 18.17
C HIS A 202 8.72 -6.82 17.90
N LEU A 203 7.66 -6.87 17.09
CA LEU A 203 6.98 -8.09 16.69
C LEU A 203 7.08 -8.27 15.17
N LYS A 204 7.60 -9.41 14.72
CA LYS A 204 7.83 -9.67 13.29
C LYS A 204 7.41 -11.07 12.90
N GLY A 205 6.66 -11.20 11.80
CA GLY A 205 6.43 -12.48 11.16
C GLY A 205 7.70 -12.99 10.47
N VAL A 206 8.03 -14.26 10.64
CA VAL A 206 9.24 -14.88 10.06
C VAL A 206 8.99 -15.67 8.79
N SER A 207 7.73 -15.86 8.38
CA SER A 207 7.31 -16.68 7.23
C SER A 207 8.12 -16.43 5.94
N HIS A 208 8.44 -15.15 5.66
CA HIS A 208 9.25 -14.80 4.50
C HIS A 208 10.66 -15.41 4.55
N PHE A 209 11.34 -15.30 5.69
CA PHE A 209 12.69 -15.82 5.86
C PHE A 209 12.70 -17.34 5.94
N GLU A 210 11.65 -17.97 6.45
CA GLU A 210 11.45 -19.42 6.40
C GLU A 210 11.24 -19.91 4.97
N GLY A 211 10.42 -19.19 4.18
CA GLY A 211 10.25 -19.47 2.75
C GLY A 211 11.56 -19.32 1.96
N LEU A 212 12.34 -18.27 2.21
CA LEU A 212 13.67 -18.11 1.57
C LEU A 212 14.64 -19.23 1.98
N LYS A 213 14.60 -19.67 3.23
CA LYS A 213 15.39 -20.81 3.71
C LYS A 213 14.99 -22.11 2.99
N SER A 214 13.71 -22.33 2.77
CA SER A 214 13.20 -23.50 2.02
C SER A 214 13.64 -23.46 0.56
N LEU A 215 13.60 -22.28 -0.08
CA LEU A 215 13.96 -22.10 -1.49
C LEU A 215 15.48 -22.06 -1.74
N TYR A 216 16.27 -21.50 -0.82
CA TYR A 216 17.69 -21.20 -1.00
C TYR A 216 18.56 -21.61 0.20
N PRO A 217 18.46 -22.86 0.68
CA PRO A 217 19.12 -23.30 1.93
C PRO A 217 20.63 -23.11 1.93
N ASP A 218 21.28 -23.22 0.75
CA ASP A 218 22.73 -23.08 0.62
C ASP A 218 23.19 -21.61 0.61
N LYS A 219 22.29 -20.64 0.38
CA LYS A 219 22.62 -19.21 0.24
C LYS A 219 22.41 -18.40 1.51
N ILE A 220 21.53 -18.82 2.42
CA ILE A 220 21.16 -18.07 3.63
C ILE A 220 22.33 -17.82 4.58
N ALA A 221 23.36 -18.68 4.56
CA ALA A 221 24.56 -18.48 5.37
C ALA A 221 25.41 -17.26 4.95
N LYS A 222 25.21 -16.75 3.71
CA LYS A 222 25.90 -15.59 3.16
C LYS A 222 24.90 -14.46 2.87
N TYR A 223 24.18 -14.08 3.91
CA TYR A 223 23.11 -13.09 3.86
C TYR A 223 23.62 -11.68 4.12
N GLY A 224 23.06 -10.71 3.41
CA GLY A 224 23.32 -9.29 3.64
C GLY A 224 22.06 -8.42 3.46
N VAL A 225 22.17 -7.17 3.91
CA VAL A 225 21.12 -6.16 3.77
C VAL A 225 21.72 -4.91 3.13
N ALA A 226 21.21 -4.54 1.96
CA ALA A 226 21.50 -3.27 1.29
C ALA A 226 20.37 -2.26 1.58
N PHE A 227 20.69 -1.10 2.15
CA PHE A 227 19.69 -0.16 2.64
C PHE A 227 20.06 1.29 2.37
N GLY A 228 19.04 2.13 2.16
CA GLY A 228 19.21 3.58 2.03
C GLY A 228 19.54 4.23 3.38
N ASP A 229 20.50 5.13 3.40
CA ASP A 229 20.94 5.82 4.63
C ASP A 229 20.00 7.00 4.96
N LEU A 230 18.78 6.67 5.42
CA LEU A 230 17.80 7.61 5.99
C LEU A 230 17.30 7.06 7.33
N PRO A 231 17.00 7.92 8.32
CA PRO A 231 16.70 7.48 9.68
C PRO A 231 15.62 6.39 9.80
N SER A 232 14.48 6.55 9.14
CA SER A 232 13.40 5.55 9.15
C SER A 232 13.79 4.24 8.46
N ILE A 233 14.58 4.31 7.37
CA ILE A 233 15.08 3.15 6.65
C ILE A 233 16.13 2.40 7.49
N VAL A 234 16.99 3.12 8.23
CA VAL A 234 17.95 2.51 9.17
C VAL A 234 17.22 1.75 10.25
N GLN A 235 16.14 2.29 10.84
CA GLN A 235 15.32 1.56 11.81
C GLN A 235 14.71 0.28 11.22
N ASN A 236 14.17 0.35 10.00
CA ASN A 236 13.64 -0.82 9.30
C ASN A 236 14.74 -1.86 9.03
N LYS A 237 15.93 -1.44 8.63
CA LYS A 237 17.09 -2.33 8.48
C LYS A 237 17.45 -3.02 9.81
N ASP A 238 17.48 -2.30 10.93
CA ASP A 238 17.77 -2.89 12.25
C ASP A 238 16.74 -3.94 12.64
N GLN A 239 15.45 -3.68 12.39
CA GLN A 239 14.36 -4.63 12.58
C GLN A 239 14.52 -5.87 11.69
N THR A 240 14.85 -5.68 10.39
CA THR A 240 15.09 -6.77 9.44
C THR A 240 16.26 -7.66 9.89
N VAL A 241 17.36 -7.06 10.30
CA VAL A 241 18.54 -7.78 10.83
C VAL A 241 18.19 -8.58 12.07
N ALA A 242 17.40 -8.00 12.99
CA ALA A 242 16.97 -8.70 14.19
C ALA A 242 16.03 -9.88 13.86
N THR A 243 15.11 -9.68 12.92
CA THR A 243 14.18 -10.74 12.47
C THR A 243 14.94 -11.91 11.84
N VAL A 244 15.90 -11.64 10.94
CA VAL A 244 16.70 -12.71 10.31
C VAL A 244 17.48 -13.52 11.35
N LYS A 245 18.03 -12.86 12.37
CA LYS A 245 18.76 -13.55 13.44
C LYS A 245 17.89 -14.46 14.30
N SER A 246 16.57 -14.30 14.29
CA SER A 246 15.67 -15.23 14.96
C SER A 246 15.39 -16.51 14.18
N VAL A 247 15.72 -16.52 12.88
CA VAL A 247 15.53 -17.70 12.02
C VAL A 247 16.81 -18.51 11.92
N GLU A 248 16.76 -19.77 12.36
CA GLU A 248 17.92 -20.65 12.37
C GLU A 248 18.45 -20.94 10.95
N GLY A 249 19.77 -20.91 10.80
CA GLY A 249 20.48 -21.24 9.56
C GLY A 249 21.00 -20.03 8.79
N TYR A 250 20.50 -18.83 9.07
CA TYR A 250 21.07 -17.61 8.51
C TYR A 250 22.44 -17.30 9.12
N GLY A 251 23.36 -16.81 8.29
CA GLY A 251 24.62 -16.22 8.78
C GLY A 251 24.37 -14.85 9.43
N ASP A 252 25.38 -14.32 10.14
CA ASP A 252 25.29 -12.94 10.64
C ASP A 252 25.12 -11.96 9.46
N PRO A 253 24.04 -11.17 9.44
CA PRO A 253 23.75 -10.27 8.33
C PRO A 253 24.84 -9.23 8.12
N ILE A 254 25.32 -9.10 6.88
CA ILE A 254 26.28 -8.05 6.51
C ILE A 254 25.52 -6.85 5.98
N GLU A 255 25.73 -5.69 6.61
CA GLU A 255 25.05 -4.44 6.32
C GLU A 255 25.84 -3.62 5.29
N ILE A 256 25.16 -3.11 4.26
CA ILE A 256 25.72 -2.27 3.20
C ILE A 256 24.80 -1.07 2.99
N SER A 257 25.23 0.13 3.39
CA SER A 257 24.47 1.35 3.16
C SER A 257 24.73 1.92 1.76
N TYR A 258 23.73 2.59 1.20
CA TYR A 258 23.85 3.39 -0.01
C TYR A 258 23.20 4.77 0.16
N ASP A 259 23.63 5.75 -0.65
CA ASP A 259 22.99 7.07 -0.70
C ASP A 259 21.64 6.97 -1.46
N PRO A 260 20.49 7.14 -0.77
CA PRO A 260 19.19 6.99 -1.40
C PRO A 260 18.83 8.12 -2.36
N ILE A 261 19.55 9.25 -2.31
CA ILE A 261 19.33 10.39 -3.19
C ILE A 261 20.09 10.22 -4.50
N ASN A 262 21.39 9.93 -4.45
CA ASN A 262 22.22 9.81 -5.66
C ASN A 262 22.14 8.43 -6.31
N GLN A 263 21.89 7.37 -5.54
CA GLN A 263 21.67 6.00 -6.02
C GLN A 263 22.74 5.50 -7.01
N ASP A 264 24.03 5.68 -6.68
CA ASP A 264 25.12 5.03 -7.39
C ASP A 264 25.32 3.60 -6.88
N PHE A 265 24.64 2.67 -7.52
CA PHE A 265 24.66 1.28 -7.10
C PHE A 265 25.88 0.46 -7.57
N ALA A 266 26.74 1.00 -8.43
CA ALA A 266 27.93 0.28 -8.88
C ALA A 266 28.88 -0.07 -7.72
N VAL A 267 29.06 0.87 -6.79
CA VAL A 267 29.87 0.68 -5.57
C VAL A 267 29.17 -0.29 -4.60
N THR A 268 27.86 -0.15 -4.42
CA THR A 268 27.09 -1.04 -3.55
C THR A 268 27.12 -2.49 -4.06
N ALA A 269 26.97 -2.70 -5.37
CA ALA A 269 27.06 -4.00 -6.00
C ALA A 269 28.45 -4.62 -5.84
N GLN A 270 29.52 -3.83 -6.01
CA GLN A 270 30.88 -4.32 -5.78
C GLN A 270 31.08 -4.76 -4.33
N GLN A 271 30.53 -4.04 -3.35
CA GLN A 271 30.61 -4.43 -1.95
C GLN A 271 29.89 -5.76 -1.67
N VAL A 272 28.74 -6.03 -2.30
CA VAL A 272 28.04 -7.32 -2.22
C VAL A 272 28.95 -8.46 -2.68
N ILE A 273 29.62 -8.27 -3.82
CA ILE A 273 30.52 -9.24 -4.42
C ILE A 273 31.76 -9.45 -3.55
N ASP A 274 32.42 -8.38 -3.13
CA ASP A 274 33.65 -8.45 -2.32
C ASP A 274 33.43 -9.14 -0.97
N LYS A 275 32.24 -9.02 -0.42
CA LYS A 275 31.82 -9.67 0.83
C LYS A 275 31.34 -11.13 0.61
N GLY A 276 31.26 -11.57 -0.63
CA GLY A 276 30.84 -12.92 -1.00
C GLY A 276 29.40 -13.24 -0.62
N LEU A 277 28.51 -12.24 -0.65
CA LEU A 277 27.10 -12.44 -0.36
C LEU A 277 26.39 -13.20 -1.49
N GLU A 278 25.48 -14.09 -1.13
CA GLU A 278 24.71 -14.92 -2.06
C GLU A 278 23.20 -14.69 -1.96
N LEU A 279 22.74 -14.09 -0.86
CA LEU A 279 21.36 -13.65 -0.64
C LEU A 279 21.39 -12.23 -0.05
N VAL A 280 20.70 -11.28 -0.67
CA VAL A 280 20.69 -9.87 -0.22
C VAL A 280 19.28 -9.34 -0.15
N SER A 281 18.88 -8.86 1.04
CA SER A 281 17.67 -8.01 1.17
C SER A 281 17.97 -6.59 0.75
N TYR A 282 17.05 -6.01 -0.02
CA TYR A 282 17.10 -4.61 -0.40
C TYR A 282 16.01 -3.83 0.34
N ILE A 283 16.39 -2.69 0.95
CA ILE A 283 15.47 -1.78 1.63
C ILE A 283 15.56 -0.40 0.99
N GLY A 284 14.50 0.00 0.32
CA GLY A 284 14.41 1.26 -0.42
C GLY A 284 13.14 1.35 -1.27
N GLU A 285 13.24 2.01 -2.41
CA GLU A 285 12.15 2.20 -3.37
C GLU A 285 12.28 1.29 -4.61
N PRO A 286 11.20 1.02 -5.36
CA PRO A 286 11.22 0.10 -6.51
C PRO A 286 12.22 0.50 -7.61
N SER A 287 12.29 1.78 -7.97
CA SER A 287 13.22 2.23 -9.01
C SER A 287 14.69 2.08 -8.59
N GLY A 288 14.98 2.19 -7.30
CA GLY A 288 16.31 1.94 -6.73
C GLY A 288 16.67 0.46 -6.77
N LEU A 289 15.73 -0.42 -6.40
CA LEU A 289 15.91 -1.87 -6.49
C LEU A 289 16.22 -2.32 -7.92
N SER A 290 15.49 -1.78 -8.91
CA SER A 290 15.74 -2.09 -10.32
C SER A 290 17.17 -1.72 -10.76
N LYS A 291 17.66 -0.55 -10.37
CA LYS A 291 19.04 -0.12 -10.65
C LYS A 291 20.09 -0.95 -9.91
N PHE A 292 19.82 -1.29 -8.64
CA PHE A 292 20.70 -2.14 -7.83
C PHE A 292 20.82 -3.53 -8.43
N SER A 293 19.71 -4.15 -8.81
CA SER A 293 19.69 -5.45 -9.47
C SER A 293 20.46 -5.41 -10.80
N GLN A 294 20.25 -4.36 -11.61
CA GLN A 294 21.02 -4.17 -12.86
C GLN A 294 22.52 -4.08 -12.57
N ALA A 295 22.94 -3.29 -11.58
CA ALA A 295 24.34 -3.12 -11.24
C ALA A 295 25.02 -4.42 -10.78
N LEU A 296 24.30 -5.28 -10.05
CA LEU A 296 24.77 -6.62 -9.66
C LEU A 296 24.96 -7.54 -10.88
N LYS A 297 23.98 -7.56 -11.79
CA LYS A 297 24.04 -8.34 -13.03
C LYS A 297 25.16 -7.89 -13.97
N ASP A 298 25.35 -6.58 -14.12
CA ASP A 298 26.43 -6.01 -14.94
C ASP A 298 27.83 -6.42 -14.43
N GLN A 299 27.96 -6.72 -13.14
CA GLN A 299 29.18 -7.19 -12.50
C GLN A 299 29.25 -8.72 -12.39
N GLY A 300 28.25 -9.44 -12.97
CA GLY A 300 28.26 -10.91 -13.04
C GLY A 300 27.88 -11.61 -11.75
N TRP A 301 27.20 -10.93 -10.82
CA TRP A 301 26.69 -11.57 -9.61
C TRP A 301 25.43 -12.41 -9.93
N ASP A 302 25.35 -13.62 -9.39
CA ASP A 302 24.32 -14.64 -9.63
C ASP A 302 23.57 -15.07 -8.36
N GLY A 303 23.66 -14.27 -7.31
CA GLY A 303 22.93 -14.50 -6.07
C GLY A 303 21.43 -14.15 -6.16
N VAL A 304 20.77 -14.17 -5.03
CA VAL A 304 19.34 -13.89 -4.89
C VAL A 304 19.14 -12.51 -4.24
N ILE A 305 18.34 -11.66 -4.87
CA ILE A 305 17.86 -10.43 -4.26
C ILE A 305 16.46 -10.70 -3.72
N THR A 306 16.21 -10.30 -2.48
CA THR A 306 14.89 -10.30 -1.87
C THR A 306 14.55 -8.93 -1.34
N ALA A 307 13.25 -8.61 -1.23
CA ALA A 307 12.79 -7.34 -0.72
C ALA A 307 11.42 -7.46 -0.06
N ASP A 308 10.97 -6.41 0.59
CA ASP A 308 9.66 -6.37 1.25
C ASP A 308 8.54 -5.95 0.28
N ALA A 309 7.31 -6.07 0.71
CA ALA A 309 6.07 -5.93 -0.05
C ALA A 309 5.98 -4.62 -0.86
N ASN A 310 6.52 -3.51 -0.36
CA ASN A 310 6.55 -2.23 -1.07
C ASN A 310 7.30 -2.26 -2.41
N GLN A 311 8.02 -3.34 -2.70
CA GLN A 311 8.73 -3.55 -3.97
C GLN A 311 7.88 -4.32 -4.99
N TYR A 312 6.76 -4.91 -4.61
CA TYR A 312 5.79 -5.46 -5.56
C TYR A 312 5.02 -4.29 -6.20
N ASP A 313 5.61 -3.79 -7.28
CA ASP A 313 5.24 -2.54 -7.92
C ASP A 313 5.59 -2.60 -9.42
N SER A 314 4.68 -2.20 -10.28
CA SER A 314 4.91 -2.19 -11.75
C SER A 314 6.10 -1.32 -12.15
N ARG A 315 6.43 -0.29 -11.37
CA ARG A 315 7.60 0.58 -11.59
C ARG A 315 8.93 -0.15 -11.42
N LEU A 316 8.98 -1.25 -10.64
CA LEU A 316 10.17 -2.10 -10.56
C LEU A 316 10.52 -2.66 -11.95
N LEU A 317 9.52 -3.16 -12.65
CA LEU A 317 9.67 -3.73 -14.00
C LEU A 317 10.03 -2.66 -15.04
N ALA A 318 9.50 -1.45 -14.87
CA ALA A 318 9.65 -0.38 -15.84
C ALA A 318 10.99 0.37 -15.74
N ALA A 319 11.59 0.52 -14.54
CA ALA A 319 12.69 1.45 -14.30
C ALA A 319 13.98 1.14 -15.06
N SER A 320 14.45 -0.11 -15.08
CA SER A 320 15.62 -0.56 -15.86
C SER A 320 15.25 -1.64 -16.88
N GLY A 321 13.95 -1.92 -17.01
CA GLY A 321 13.41 -2.96 -17.84
C GLY A 321 13.36 -4.33 -17.16
N PRO A 322 12.49 -5.24 -17.61
CA PRO A 322 12.23 -6.52 -16.94
C PRO A 322 13.47 -7.40 -16.77
N ALA A 323 14.38 -7.41 -17.75
CA ALA A 323 15.61 -8.21 -17.68
C ALA A 323 16.52 -7.78 -16.50
N ALA A 324 16.46 -6.52 -16.08
CA ALA A 324 17.25 -6.02 -14.96
C ALA A 324 16.82 -6.66 -13.63
N VAL A 325 15.54 -6.99 -13.50
CA VAL A 325 14.93 -7.48 -12.25
C VAL A 325 14.49 -8.94 -12.31
N GLU A 326 14.80 -9.65 -13.39
CA GLU A 326 14.53 -11.09 -13.54
C GLU A 326 15.11 -11.85 -12.34
N GLY A 327 14.30 -12.67 -11.68
CA GLY A 327 14.67 -13.45 -10.49
C GLY A 327 14.69 -12.69 -9.17
N VAL A 328 14.37 -11.37 -9.15
CA VAL A 328 14.18 -10.63 -7.89
C VAL A 328 12.95 -11.20 -7.17
N THR A 329 13.10 -11.53 -5.89
CA THR A 329 12.02 -12.03 -5.04
C THR A 329 11.50 -10.94 -4.12
N VAL A 330 10.22 -10.97 -3.82
CA VAL A 330 9.55 -10.00 -2.94
C VAL A 330 8.61 -10.73 -2.00
N ARG A 331 8.65 -10.40 -0.72
CA ARG A 331 7.62 -10.80 0.23
C ARG A 331 6.30 -10.12 -0.13
N SER A 332 5.21 -10.84 -0.12
CA SER A 332 3.88 -10.25 -0.17
C SER A 332 2.98 -10.91 0.88
N ASN A 333 2.21 -10.13 1.56
CA ASN A 333 1.09 -10.58 2.37
C ASN A 333 -0.26 -10.29 1.68
N MET A 334 -0.22 -9.99 0.38
CA MET A 334 -1.37 -9.71 -0.48
C MET A 334 -1.33 -10.61 -1.69
N HIS A 335 -2.52 -10.97 -2.18
CA HIS A 335 -2.63 -11.80 -3.38
C HIS A 335 -2.10 -11.05 -4.60
N PRO A 336 -1.38 -11.75 -5.50
CA PRO A 336 -0.84 -11.15 -6.71
C PRO A 336 -1.94 -10.63 -7.64
N PHE A 337 -1.70 -9.48 -8.27
CA PHE A 337 -2.60 -8.94 -9.29
C PHE A 337 -2.77 -9.89 -10.48
N GLU A 338 -1.70 -10.62 -10.80
CA GLU A 338 -1.65 -11.61 -11.87
C GLU A 338 -2.54 -12.84 -11.59
N GLU A 339 -2.92 -13.05 -10.33
CA GLU A 339 -3.80 -14.13 -9.88
C GLU A 339 -5.23 -13.63 -9.54
N ALA A 340 -5.61 -12.43 -9.97
CA ALA A 340 -6.87 -11.80 -9.58
C ALA A 340 -8.12 -12.64 -9.95
N ASP A 341 -8.03 -13.48 -10.99
CA ASP A 341 -9.15 -14.36 -11.35
C ASP A 341 -9.40 -15.48 -10.31
N GLU A 342 -8.42 -15.79 -9.47
CA GLU A 342 -8.50 -16.79 -8.39
C GLU A 342 -8.90 -16.15 -7.06
N TRP A 343 -8.65 -14.84 -6.88
CA TRP A 343 -8.86 -14.09 -5.64
C TRP A 343 -9.91 -12.99 -5.82
N PRO A 344 -11.19 -13.25 -5.48
CA PRO A 344 -12.29 -12.32 -5.78
C PRO A 344 -12.14 -10.92 -5.21
N ALA A 345 -11.55 -10.76 -4.01
CA ALA A 345 -11.31 -9.44 -3.42
C ALA A 345 -10.25 -8.65 -4.19
N THR A 346 -9.18 -9.30 -4.64
CA THR A 346 -8.14 -8.69 -5.49
C THR A 346 -8.72 -8.25 -6.84
N LYS A 347 -9.56 -9.10 -7.45
CA LYS A 347 -10.25 -8.76 -8.69
C LYS A 347 -11.17 -7.55 -8.51
N GLN A 348 -11.98 -7.54 -7.47
CA GLN A 348 -12.87 -6.42 -7.17
C GLN A 348 -12.09 -5.12 -6.91
N PHE A 349 -10.98 -5.20 -6.18
CA PHE A 349 -10.07 -4.06 -5.97
C PHE A 349 -9.57 -3.50 -7.31
N MET A 350 -9.06 -4.35 -8.20
CA MET A 350 -8.55 -3.91 -9.51
C MET A 350 -9.64 -3.26 -10.35
N GLU A 351 -10.83 -3.86 -10.40
CA GLU A 351 -11.99 -3.29 -11.12
C GLU A 351 -12.38 -1.91 -10.56
N ILE A 352 -12.35 -1.73 -9.24
CA ILE A 352 -12.61 -0.43 -8.60
C ILE A 352 -11.52 0.57 -9.00
N MET A 353 -10.26 0.18 -8.94
CA MET A 353 -9.14 1.07 -9.26
C MET A 353 -9.16 1.49 -10.73
N ASP A 354 -9.40 0.56 -11.65
CA ASP A 354 -9.45 0.81 -13.09
C ASP A 354 -10.55 1.82 -13.49
N VAL A 355 -11.68 1.77 -12.78
CA VAL A 355 -12.79 2.72 -13.01
C VAL A 355 -12.51 4.09 -12.39
N ASN A 356 -11.86 4.12 -11.22
CA ASN A 356 -11.81 5.32 -10.41
C ASN A 356 -10.49 6.10 -10.47
N VAL A 357 -9.38 5.49 -10.91
CA VAL A 357 -8.06 6.11 -10.87
C VAL A 357 -7.32 5.92 -12.18
N ASP A 358 -7.32 6.94 -13.02
CA ASP A 358 -6.61 6.90 -14.31
C ASP A 358 -5.11 6.67 -14.12
N GLY A 359 -4.57 5.62 -14.73
CA GLY A 359 -3.13 5.33 -14.73
C GLY A 359 -2.56 5.06 -13.32
N TRP A 360 -3.32 4.35 -12.48
CA TRP A 360 -2.78 3.84 -11.23
C TRP A 360 -1.71 2.77 -11.47
N GLU A 361 -0.78 2.69 -10.56
CA GLU A 361 0.29 1.68 -10.62
C GLU A 361 -0.16 0.41 -9.91
N HIS A 362 0.04 -0.76 -10.54
CA HIS A 362 -0.14 -2.05 -9.86
C HIS A 362 0.94 -2.19 -8.79
N ALA A 363 0.62 -1.75 -7.60
CA ALA A 363 1.52 -1.71 -6.45
C ALA A 363 0.80 -2.16 -5.18
N VAL A 364 1.47 -2.95 -4.37
CA VAL A 364 0.93 -3.45 -3.09
C VAL A 364 0.54 -2.31 -2.16
N LEU A 365 1.27 -1.21 -2.15
CA LEU A 365 0.91 -0.07 -1.32
C LEU A 365 -0.45 0.55 -1.68
N ALA A 366 -0.93 0.39 -2.92
CA ALA A 366 -2.30 0.79 -3.27
C ALA A 366 -3.35 -0.09 -2.57
N ILE A 367 -3.10 -1.41 -2.45
CA ILE A 367 -3.94 -2.32 -1.66
C ILE A 367 -3.91 -1.94 -0.18
N GLN A 368 -2.72 -1.63 0.37
CA GLN A 368 -2.59 -1.21 1.77
C GLN A 368 -3.41 0.05 2.07
N ALA A 369 -3.31 1.05 1.21
CA ALA A 369 -4.09 2.28 1.32
C ALA A 369 -5.60 2.04 1.21
N PHE A 370 -6.01 1.20 0.28
CA PHE A 370 -7.41 0.82 0.10
C PHE A 370 -7.94 0.08 1.33
N SER A 371 -7.23 -0.96 1.82
CA SER A 371 -7.60 -1.72 3.02
C SER A 371 -7.69 -0.84 4.27
N SER A 372 -6.76 0.10 4.44
CA SER A 372 -6.79 1.06 5.55
C SER A 372 -7.97 2.02 5.46
N THR A 373 -8.31 2.47 4.24
CA THR A 373 -9.47 3.35 4.04
C THR A 373 -10.78 2.57 4.22
N LEU A 374 -10.82 1.30 3.83
CA LEU A 374 -11.93 0.38 4.06
C LEU A 374 -12.14 0.13 5.57
N LEU A 375 -11.05 -0.12 6.32
CA LEU A 375 -11.12 -0.24 7.78
C LEU A 375 -11.66 1.05 8.40
N PHE A 376 -11.09 2.19 8.07
CA PHE A 376 -11.55 3.48 8.59
C PHE A 376 -13.05 3.72 8.30
N ALA A 377 -13.51 3.42 7.08
CA ALA A 377 -14.92 3.58 6.72
C ALA A 377 -15.83 2.62 7.51
N THR A 378 -15.36 1.40 7.77
CA THR A 378 -16.06 0.42 8.61
C THR A 378 -16.22 0.93 10.04
N LEU A 379 -15.14 1.44 10.63
CA LEU A 379 -15.15 2.03 11.98
C LEU A 379 -16.05 3.27 12.03
N ALA A 380 -15.96 4.16 11.04
CA ALA A 380 -16.76 5.38 10.98
C ALA A 380 -18.27 5.06 10.85
N LYS A 381 -18.64 4.01 10.09
CA LYS A 381 -20.02 3.54 10.02
C LYS A 381 -20.50 3.04 11.39
N GLN A 382 -19.71 2.20 12.06
CA GLN A 382 -20.05 1.72 13.41
C GLN A 382 -20.24 2.90 14.38
N CYS A 383 -19.34 3.89 14.35
CA CYS A 383 -19.48 5.09 15.16
C CYS A 383 -20.77 5.88 14.86
N SER A 384 -21.19 5.93 13.60
CA SER A 384 -22.43 6.61 13.20
C SER A 384 -23.70 5.96 13.76
N GLU A 385 -23.66 4.65 14.04
CA GLU A 385 -24.75 3.90 14.65
C GLU A 385 -24.90 4.23 16.15
N ASP A 386 -23.81 4.62 16.80
CA ASP A 386 -23.78 5.04 18.20
C ASP A 386 -24.01 6.55 18.40
N GLY A 387 -24.02 7.35 17.32
CA GLY A 387 -24.24 8.79 17.37
C GLY A 387 -23.44 9.58 16.33
N GLU A 388 -22.72 10.63 16.76
CA GLU A 388 -21.83 11.37 15.86
C GLU A 388 -20.49 10.62 15.72
N ILE A 389 -19.92 10.65 14.51
CA ILE A 389 -18.57 10.12 14.25
C ILE A 389 -17.57 11.03 14.97
N THR A 390 -16.79 10.46 15.88
CA THR A 390 -15.73 11.14 16.63
C THR A 390 -14.40 10.41 16.49
N ARG A 391 -13.30 11.13 16.67
CA ARG A 391 -11.96 10.56 16.65
C ARG A 391 -11.77 9.53 17.78
N GLU A 392 -12.34 9.81 18.94
CA GLU A 392 -12.35 8.90 20.10
C GLU A 392 -13.02 7.56 19.74
N CYS A 393 -14.20 7.62 19.11
CA CYS A 393 -14.91 6.40 18.70
C CYS A 393 -14.12 5.61 17.66
N ILE A 394 -13.49 6.26 16.67
CA ILE A 394 -12.62 5.57 15.69
C ILE A 394 -11.54 4.77 16.41
N MET A 395 -10.87 5.37 17.41
CA MET A 395 -9.83 4.66 18.17
C MET A 395 -10.42 3.52 19.01
N GLU A 396 -11.52 3.75 19.71
CA GLU A 396 -12.18 2.73 20.53
C GLU A 396 -12.60 1.53 19.69
N LYS A 397 -13.29 1.75 18.57
CA LYS A 397 -13.68 0.68 17.65
C LYS A 397 -12.49 0.02 16.97
N GLY A 398 -11.45 0.77 16.64
CA GLY A 398 -10.23 0.23 16.05
C GLY A 398 -9.48 -0.73 16.98
N LEU A 399 -9.48 -0.48 18.29
CA LEU A 399 -8.89 -1.36 19.29
C LEU A 399 -9.68 -2.68 19.49
N GLU A 400 -10.92 -2.75 19.00
CA GLU A 400 -11.75 -3.97 19.03
C GLU A 400 -11.54 -4.87 17.79
N VAL A 401 -10.73 -4.42 16.80
CA VAL A 401 -10.48 -5.18 15.56
C VAL A 401 -9.29 -6.11 15.75
N HIS A 402 -9.54 -7.42 15.81
CA HIS A 402 -8.50 -8.44 16.07
C HIS A 402 -8.27 -9.44 14.93
N ASP A 403 -8.97 -9.27 13.81
CA ASP A 403 -8.88 -10.15 12.64
C ASP A 403 -9.24 -9.35 11.40
N TRP A 404 -8.23 -8.77 10.76
CA TRP A 404 -8.44 -7.91 9.61
C TRP A 404 -7.62 -8.40 8.41
N ASP A 405 -8.33 -8.82 7.37
CA ASP A 405 -7.79 -9.31 6.10
C ASP A 405 -8.10 -8.39 4.90
N GLY A 406 -8.74 -7.23 5.18
CA GLY A 406 -9.18 -6.33 4.10
C GLY A 406 -10.30 -6.91 3.24
N GLY A 407 -11.09 -7.86 3.76
CA GLY A 407 -12.15 -8.54 3.01
C GLY A 407 -11.64 -9.63 2.07
N GLY A 408 -10.47 -10.18 2.35
CA GLY A 408 -9.76 -11.18 1.53
C GLY A 408 -8.71 -10.58 0.60
N LEU A 409 -8.27 -9.33 0.83
CA LEU A 409 -7.17 -8.72 0.07
C LEU A 409 -5.79 -9.21 0.50
N HIS A 410 -5.64 -9.55 1.78
CA HIS A 410 -4.34 -9.87 2.36
C HIS A 410 -4.47 -10.87 3.51
N SER A 411 -3.35 -11.46 3.92
CA SER A 411 -3.31 -12.29 5.12
C SER A 411 -3.73 -11.48 6.35
N SER A 412 -4.46 -12.12 7.26
CA SER A 412 -5.01 -11.45 8.44
C SER A 412 -3.92 -10.96 9.40
N GLY A 413 -4.20 -9.82 10.05
CA GLY A 413 -3.44 -9.25 11.16
C GLY A 413 -4.36 -8.79 12.28
N ASP A 414 -3.78 -8.31 13.38
CA ASP A 414 -4.51 -7.80 14.54
C ASP A 414 -4.26 -6.29 14.74
N PRO A 415 -5.07 -5.42 14.08
CA PRO A 415 -4.95 -3.97 14.24
C PRO A 415 -5.11 -3.48 15.68
N GLY A 416 -6.03 -4.08 16.44
CA GLY A 416 -6.33 -3.67 17.82
C GLY A 416 -5.21 -3.98 18.81
N ALA A 417 -4.46 -5.05 18.58
CA ALA A 417 -3.29 -5.39 19.38
C ALA A 417 -1.97 -4.91 18.72
N ASN A 418 -2.03 -4.24 17.59
CA ASN A 418 -0.87 -3.86 16.78
C ASN A 418 0.07 -5.06 16.51
N THR A 419 -0.51 -6.23 16.18
CA THR A 419 0.26 -7.46 15.94
C THR A 419 0.23 -7.79 14.44
N PRO A 420 1.40 -8.00 13.80
CA PRO A 420 1.47 -8.28 12.38
C PRO A 420 0.89 -9.66 12.06
N GLY A 421 0.44 -9.85 10.83
CA GLY A 421 0.10 -11.18 10.32
C GLY A 421 1.32 -12.11 10.32
N SER A 422 1.06 -13.38 10.60
CA SER A 422 2.10 -14.45 10.59
C SER A 422 2.35 -15.02 9.21
N CYS A 423 1.50 -14.71 8.23
CA CYS A 423 1.47 -15.38 6.93
C CYS A 423 1.94 -14.44 5.81
N SER A 424 2.70 -14.97 4.88
CA SER A 424 3.14 -14.27 3.66
C SER A 424 3.43 -15.25 2.54
N MET A 425 3.56 -14.73 1.33
CA MET A 425 4.06 -15.46 0.17
C MET A 425 5.33 -14.80 -0.36
N ILE A 426 6.02 -15.50 -1.25
CA ILE A 426 7.12 -14.95 -2.03
C ILE A 426 6.67 -14.93 -3.49
N VAL A 427 6.66 -13.73 -4.08
CA VAL A 427 6.55 -13.55 -5.52
C VAL A 427 7.92 -13.26 -6.10
N HIS A 428 8.11 -13.53 -7.38
CA HIS A 428 9.33 -13.16 -8.08
C HIS A 428 9.05 -12.65 -9.49
N VAL A 429 10.03 -12.00 -10.07
CA VAL A 429 9.95 -11.62 -11.48
C VAL A 429 10.43 -12.79 -12.33
N GLU A 430 9.55 -13.32 -13.17
CA GLU A 430 9.84 -14.38 -14.13
C GLU A 430 9.29 -13.98 -15.51
N ASN A 431 10.15 -14.05 -16.54
CA ASN A 431 9.80 -13.64 -17.92
C ASN A 431 9.21 -12.24 -18.02
N GLY A 432 9.63 -11.33 -17.11
CA GLY A 432 9.22 -9.94 -17.08
C GLY A 432 7.86 -9.67 -16.47
N THR A 433 7.28 -10.62 -15.77
CA THR A 433 6.03 -10.48 -15.00
C THR A 433 6.21 -11.00 -13.58
N TRP A 434 5.32 -10.62 -12.68
CA TRP A 434 5.29 -11.18 -11.35
C TRP A 434 4.65 -12.57 -11.36
N THR A 435 5.25 -13.49 -10.64
CA THR A 435 4.78 -14.87 -10.53
C THR A 435 4.96 -15.33 -9.08
N ARG A 436 4.03 -16.10 -8.56
CA ARG A 436 4.15 -16.76 -7.26
C ARG A 436 5.31 -17.75 -7.29
N LEU A 437 6.19 -17.66 -6.29
CA LEU A 437 7.30 -18.59 -6.11
C LEU A 437 7.09 -19.55 -4.93
N TYR A 438 6.44 -19.07 -3.84
CA TYR A 438 6.20 -19.83 -2.63
C TYR A 438 5.12 -19.20 -1.76
N PRO A 439 4.22 -20.01 -1.11
CA PRO A 439 4.05 -21.43 -1.36
C PRO A 439 3.38 -21.72 -2.71
N GLU A 440 3.44 -22.98 -3.17
CA GLU A 440 2.57 -23.47 -4.24
C GLU A 440 1.16 -23.64 -3.67
N VAL A 441 0.16 -23.05 -4.33
CA VAL A 441 -1.24 -23.11 -3.89
C VAL A 441 -1.69 -24.59 -3.80
N GLY A 442 -2.28 -24.95 -2.66
CA GLY A 442 -2.75 -26.31 -2.37
C GLY A 442 -1.65 -27.28 -1.94
N SER A 443 -0.40 -26.81 -1.72
CA SER A 443 0.67 -27.61 -1.11
C SER A 443 0.51 -27.70 0.42
N ASP A 444 1.34 -28.54 1.06
CA ASP A 444 1.38 -28.66 2.53
C ASP A 444 1.89 -27.38 3.21
N ASP A 445 2.56 -26.48 2.46
CA ASP A 445 3.08 -25.20 2.95
C ASP A 445 2.05 -24.05 2.82
N ASP A 446 0.94 -24.30 2.12
CA ASP A 446 -0.17 -23.34 1.93
C ASP A 446 -1.17 -23.45 3.08
N ASP A 447 -1.55 -22.30 3.66
CA ASP A 447 -2.57 -22.21 4.72
C ASP A 447 -4.02 -22.46 4.22
N GLY A 448 -4.21 -22.56 2.91
CA GLY A 448 -5.49 -22.69 2.22
C GLY A 448 -5.97 -21.42 1.55
N ASP A 449 -5.31 -20.29 1.86
CA ASP A 449 -5.55 -18.96 1.26
C ASP A 449 -4.33 -18.46 0.44
N GLY A 450 -3.41 -19.36 0.09
CA GLY A 450 -2.26 -19.09 -0.75
C GLY A 450 -1.08 -18.45 -0.02
N PHE A 451 -1.04 -18.49 1.30
CA PHE A 451 0.07 -17.97 2.11
C PHE A 451 0.79 -19.09 2.85
N HIS A 452 2.07 -18.88 3.13
CA HIS A 452 2.83 -19.65 4.10
C HIS A 452 2.81 -18.93 5.44
N CYS A 453 2.42 -19.63 6.50
CA CYS A 453 2.35 -19.07 7.86
C CYS A 453 3.53 -19.55 8.70
N GLY A 454 4.21 -18.60 9.32
CA GLY A 454 5.28 -18.82 10.28
C GLY A 454 4.89 -18.34 11.68
N GLU A 455 5.88 -18.21 12.54
CA GLU A 455 5.68 -17.61 13.85
C GLU A 455 5.76 -16.07 13.77
N VAL A 456 5.09 -15.39 14.72
CA VAL A 456 5.38 -14.00 15.05
C VAL A 456 6.34 -14.01 16.23
N VAL A 457 7.52 -13.44 16.05
CA VAL A 457 8.60 -13.45 17.04
C VAL A 457 8.81 -12.07 17.64
N GLU A 458 9.14 -12.04 18.92
CA GLU A 458 9.64 -10.83 19.56
C GLU A 458 11.11 -10.64 19.18
N VAL A 459 11.44 -9.49 18.60
CA VAL A 459 12.80 -9.12 18.25
C VAL A 459 13.30 -8.00 19.15
N THR A 460 14.57 -8.07 19.53
CA THR A 460 15.21 -7.10 20.42
C THR A 460 16.24 -6.28 19.68
N GLY A 461 16.24 -4.97 19.92
CA GLY A 461 17.17 -4.03 19.30
C GLY A 461 16.88 -2.60 19.74
N ASN A 462 17.72 -1.68 19.33
CA ASN A 462 17.45 -0.26 19.48
C ASN A 462 16.81 0.26 18.19
N PHE A 463 15.49 0.08 18.07
CA PHE A 463 14.73 0.47 16.89
C PHE A 463 14.19 1.90 16.95
N GLY A 464 14.52 2.66 17.99
CA GLY A 464 13.89 3.92 18.36
C GLY A 464 12.85 3.73 19.45
N GLU A 465 12.19 4.80 19.81
CA GLU A 465 11.13 4.79 20.83
C GLU A 465 9.80 5.16 20.16
N GLY A 466 8.81 4.31 20.35
CA GLY A 466 7.43 4.60 19.95
C GLY A 466 6.88 5.78 20.75
N ASN A 467 5.91 6.45 20.18
CA ASN A 467 5.25 7.54 20.90
C ASN A 467 3.92 7.08 21.49
N GLN A 468 3.96 6.75 22.76
CA GLN A 468 2.81 6.29 23.54
C GLN A 468 2.28 7.38 24.50
N GLU A 469 2.74 8.61 24.35
CA GLU A 469 2.25 9.70 25.18
C GLU A 469 0.79 10.03 24.87
N SER A 470 0.06 10.47 25.89
CA SER A 470 -1.34 10.82 25.74
C SER A 470 -1.52 12.01 24.80
N SER A 471 -2.30 11.82 23.77
CA SER A 471 -2.86 12.93 23.00
C SER A 471 -3.91 13.71 23.81
N VAL A 472 -4.41 14.79 23.25
CA VAL A 472 -5.54 15.51 23.86
C VAL A 472 -6.82 14.66 23.93
N LEU A 473 -6.88 13.55 23.23
CA LEU A 473 -7.99 12.59 23.24
C LEU A 473 -7.85 11.51 24.32
N GLY A 474 -6.66 11.33 24.87
CA GLY A 474 -6.40 10.30 25.87
C GLY A 474 -5.18 9.43 25.52
N THR A 475 -4.85 8.52 26.41
CA THR A 475 -3.80 7.52 26.18
C THR A 475 -4.45 6.26 25.65
N TRP A 476 -4.16 5.92 24.41
CA TRP A 476 -4.56 4.66 23.81
C TRP A 476 -3.36 3.71 23.99
N PRO A 477 -3.51 2.62 24.74
CA PRO A 477 -2.40 1.70 24.91
C PRO A 477 -2.11 1.05 23.56
N VAL A 478 -0.94 1.32 23.01
CA VAL A 478 -0.32 0.36 22.11
C VAL A 478 -0.05 -0.85 23.01
N LYS A 479 -0.76 -1.93 22.77
CA LYS A 479 -0.52 -3.16 23.51
C LYS A 479 0.82 -3.71 23.05
N THR A 480 1.87 -3.38 23.77
CA THR A 480 3.04 -4.27 23.78
C THR A 480 2.58 -5.54 24.48
N SER A 481 2.62 -6.65 23.75
CA SER A 481 2.31 -8.00 24.25
C SER A 481 3.05 -8.34 25.53
#